data_7d0a54d47d959b017818eb1bc128c932
#
_entry.id   7d0a54d47d959b017818eb1bc128c932
#
_cell.length_a   1.000
_cell.length_b   1.000
_cell.length_c   1.000
_cell.angle_alpha   90.00
_cell.angle_beta   90.00
_cell.angle_gamma   90.00
#
_symmetry.space_group_name_H-M   'P 1'
#
loop_
_entity.id
_entity.type
_entity.pdbx_description
1 polymer ?
#
loop_
_entity_poly.entity_id
_entity_poly.type
_entity_poly.pdbx_seq_one_letter_code
_entity_poly.pdbx_strand_id
1 'polypeptide(L)'
;MPGDRRALLEAFIRSDASPDGKWWLDVPVGLSIGDPDTYATVDAVCLTSRDPELPEEFPDHDGVPYVYREVDPEIGLDKADGFRALRGTDTFDGESVVVVAAESGASSVGAVGDLLAHQKLLEADWDWTVEERVLVSDTDSDHVTHVCRELSVRAVRVA
;
A
#
# COMPACT_ATOMS: atom_id res chain seq x y z
N MET A 1 -6.85 1.50 -9.46
CA MET A 1 -7.44 1.96 -8.19
C MET A 1 -8.66 2.82 -8.47
N PRO A 2 -9.82 2.56 -7.83
CA PRO A 2 -10.99 3.42 -7.97
C PRO A 2 -10.70 4.87 -7.58
N GLY A 3 -11.34 5.83 -8.28
CA GLY A 3 -11.07 7.25 -8.10
C GLY A 3 -11.26 7.78 -6.68
N ASP A 4 -12.32 7.32 -6.00
CA ASP A 4 -12.60 7.76 -4.62
C ASP A 4 -11.54 7.26 -3.64
N ARG A 5 -11.12 6.02 -3.78
CA ARG A 5 -10.05 5.43 -2.95
C ARG A 5 -8.74 6.16 -3.18
N ARG A 6 -8.43 6.46 -4.42
CA ARG A 6 -7.24 7.20 -4.80
C ARG A 6 -7.23 8.61 -4.19
N ALA A 7 -8.37 9.30 -4.23
CA ALA A 7 -8.50 10.64 -3.65
C ALA A 7 -8.27 10.63 -2.13
N LEU A 8 -8.78 9.62 -1.44
CA LEU A 8 -8.56 9.44 0.00
C LEU A 8 -7.08 9.18 0.30
N LEU A 9 -6.46 8.31 -0.47
CA LEU A 9 -5.05 7.98 -0.31
C LEU A 9 -4.18 9.21 -0.54
N GLU A 10 -4.45 9.97 -1.59
CA GLU A 10 -3.74 11.20 -1.90
C GLU A 10 -3.86 12.22 -0.77
N ALA A 11 -5.08 12.42 -0.26
CA ALA A 11 -5.32 13.33 0.86
C ALA A 11 -4.56 12.90 2.11
N PHE A 12 -4.53 11.61 2.40
CA PHE A 12 -3.77 11.07 3.53
C PHE A 12 -2.27 11.30 3.38
N ILE A 13 -1.71 10.92 2.23
CA ILE A 13 -0.26 11.02 1.99
C ILE A 13 0.21 12.47 2.12
N ARG A 14 -0.59 13.44 1.71
CA ARG A 14 -0.27 14.86 1.80
C ARG A 14 -0.61 15.50 3.14
N SER A 15 -1.18 14.73 4.07
CA SER A 15 -1.56 15.23 5.39
C SER A 15 -0.43 15.09 6.40
N ASP A 16 -0.57 15.78 7.55
CA ASP A 16 0.34 15.65 8.68
C ASP A 16 0.25 14.29 9.38
N ALA A 17 -0.81 13.53 9.10
CA ALA A 17 -1.03 12.21 9.70
C ALA A 17 -0.20 11.11 9.03
N SER A 18 0.33 11.35 7.83
CA SER A 18 1.11 10.35 7.10
C SER A 18 2.54 10.27 7.60
N PRO A 19 3.17 9.09 7.52
CA PRO A 19 4.61 8.97 7.82
C PRO A 19 5.45 9.59 6.71
N ASP A 20 6.66 10.00 7.08
CA ASP A 20 7.67 10.44 6.12
C ASP A 20 8.41 9.22 5.57
N GLY A 21 8.65 9.21 4.28
CA GLY A 21 9.36 8.13 3.62
C GLY A 21 9.11 8.11 2.12
N LYS A 22 9.58 7.03 1.50
CA LYS A 22 9.35 6.80 0.08
C LYS A 22 8.05 6.02 -0.10
N TRP A 23 7.19 6.51 -0.97
CA TRP A 23 5.86 5.94 -1.20
C TRP A 23 5.81 5.08 -2.45
N TRP A 24 5.30 3.87 -2.30
CA TRP A 24 4.91 2.99 -3.40
C TRP A 24 3.38 2.85 -3.39
N LEU A 25 2.77 2.95 -4.56
CA LEU A 25 1.31 2.87 -4.74
C LEU A 25 0.92 1.61 -5.50
N ASP A 26 -0.23 1.02 -5.18
CA ASP A 26 -0.74 -0.19 -5.82
C ASP A 26 0.30 -1.31 -5.85
N VAL A 27 0.78 -1.69 -4.68
CA VAL A 27 1.88 -2.64 -4.53
C VAL A 27 1.36 -4.09 -4.62
N PRO A 28 1.78 -4.88 -5.62
CA PRO A 28 1.41 -6.27 -5.68
C PRO A 28 2.08 -7.07 -4.57
N VAL A 29 1.34 -7.97 -3.94
CA VAL A 29 1.79 -8.79 -2.83
C VAL A 29 1.37 -10.24 -3.02
N GLY A 30 2.10 -11.18 -2.42
CA GLY A 30 1.90 -12.60 -2.63
C GLY A 30 2.60 -13.13 -3.87
N LEU A 31 3.55 -12.37 -4.40
CA LEU A 31 4.29 -12.73 -5.62
C LEU A 31 5.15 -13.98 -5.44
N SER A 32 5.54 -14.27 -4.20
CA SER A 32 6.39 -15.42 -3.86
C SER A 32 5.60 -16.70 -3.60
N ILE A 33 4.26 -16.62 -3.60
CA ILE A 33 3.39 -17.71 -3.19
C ILE A 33 2.48 -18.14 -4.34
N GLY A 34 2.51 -19.42 -4.68
CA GLY A 34 1.55 -20.03 -5.60
C GLY A 34 1.77 -19.65 -7.06
N ASP A 35 0.67 -19.53 -7.80
CA ASP A 35 0.64 -19.23 -9.22
C ASP A 35 1.17 -17.81 -9.48
N PRO A 36 2.10 -17.63 -10.44
CA PRO A 36 2.63 -16.30 -10.78
C PRO A 36 1.57 -15.28 -11.21
N ASP A 37 0.44 -15.74 -11.73
CA ASP A 37 -0.64 -14.85 -12.17
C ASP A 37 -1.62 -14.48 -11.05
N THR A 38 -1.43 -15.04 -9.86
CA THR A 38 -2.29 -14.79 -8.71
C THR A 38 -1.57 -13.94 -7.67
N TYR A 39 -2.06 -12.73 -7.46
CA TYR A 39 -1.55 -11.83 -6.43
C TYR A 39 -2.64 -10.88 -5.96
N ALA A 40 -2.43 -10.28 -4.79
CA ALA A 40 -3.28 -9.23 -4.25
C ALA A 40 -2.57 -7.87 -4.42
N THR A 41 -3.20 -6.79 -3.97
CA THR A 41 -2.65 -5.45 -4.07
C THR A 41 -2.86 -4.70 -2.76
N VAL A 42 -1.80 -4.08 -2.26
CA VAL A 42 -1.86 -3.12 -1.14
C VAL A 42 -1.95 -1.72 -1.74
N ASP A 43 -2.86 -0.89 -1.24
CA ASP A 43 -3.09 0.44 -1.80
C ASP A 43 -1.85 1.32 -1.75
N ALA A 44 -1.13 1.32 -0.64
CA ALA A 44 0.13 2.04 -0.53
C ALA A 44 1.06 1.44 0.52
N VAL A 45 2.35 1.59 0.30
CA VAL A 45 3.41 1.24 1.25
C VAL A 45 4.35 2.43 1.35
N CYS A 46 4.65 2.86 2.57
CA CYS A 46 5.65 3.87 2.84
C CYS A 46 6.91 3.21 3.39
N LEU A 47 8.02 3.37 2.69
CA LEU A 47 9.32 2.89 3.14
C LEU A 47 9.93 3.98 4.04
N THR A 48 9.75 3.83 5.34
CA THR A 48 10.11 4.85 6.33
C THR A 48 11.62 4.96 6.57
N SER A 49 12.38 3.95 6.17
CA SER A 49 13.84 3.97 6.24
C SER A 49 14.49 4.71 5.06
N ARG A 50 13.69 5.17 4.10
CA ARG A 50 14.15 5.94 2.94
C ARG A 50 13.82 7.41 3.11
N ASP A 51 14.54 8.28 2.39
CA ASP A 51 14.26 9.71 2.40
C ASP A 51 12.84 9.99 1.91
N PRO A 52 12.16 10.99 2.50
CA PRO A 52 10.82 11.36 2.06
C PRO A 52 10.77 11.65 0.57
N GLU A 53 9.90 10.92 -0.13
CA GLU A 53 9.70 11.07 -1.56
C GLU A 53 8.22 10.85 -1.87
N LEU A 54 7.54 11.95 -2.20
CA LEU A 54 6.14 11.91 -2.61
C LEU A 54 6.07 11.92 -4.13
N PRO A 55 5.08 11.25 -4.73
CA PRO A 55 4.85 11.41 -6.16
C PRO A 55 4.50 12.87 -6.46
N GLU A 56 5.05 13.42 -7.54
CA GLU A 56 4.72 14.78 -7.99
C GLU A 56 3.26 14.89 -8.35
N GLU A 57 2.73 13.84 -8.96
CA GLU A 57 1.32 13.65 -9.25
C GLU A 57 0.95 12.20 -9.01
N PHE A 58 -0.32 11.94 -8.76
CA PHE A 58 -0.83 10.59 -8.66
C PHE A 58 -1.25 10.14 -10.05
N PRO A 59 -0.53 9.20 -10.65
CA PRO A 59 -0.76 8.82 -12.05
C PRO A 59 -2.12 8.18 -12.26
N ASP A 60 -2.69 8.39 -13.44
CA ASP A 60 -3.83 7.62 -13.90
C ASP A 60 -3.36 6.24 -14.30
N HIS A 61 -3.97 5.23 -13.70
CA HIS A 61 -3.61 3.84 -13.96
C HIS A 61 -4.50 3.25 -15.05
N ASP A 62 -4.35 3.69 -16.28
CA ASP A 62 -5.05 3.12 -17.43
C ASP A 62 -4.49 1.74 -17.79
N GLY A 63 -4.36 0.87 -16.77
CA GLY A 63 -3.79 -0.45 -16.94
C GLY A 63 -2.28 -0.46 -17.12
N VAL A 64 -1.63 0.69 -17.13
CA VAL A 64 -0.17 0.76 -17.22
C VAL A 64 0.42 0.52 -15.83
N PRO A 65 1.32 -0.45 -15.68
CA PRO A 65 2.00 -0.70 -14.43
C PRO A 65 2.80 0.53 -14.03
N TYR A 66 2.56 1.01 -12.82
CA TYR A 66 3.29 2.15 -12.31
C TYR A 66 3.77 1.89 -10.88
N VAL A 67 5.07 1.89 -10.73
CA VAL A 67 5.73 1.95 -9.44
C VAL A 67 6.57 3.20 -9.48
N TYR A 68 6.30 4.11 -8.57
CA TYR A 68 6.93 5.42 -8.60
C TYR A 68 8.47 5.29 -8.61
N ARG A 69 9.07 5.57 -9.75
CA ARG A 69 10.52 5.58 -10.04
C ARG A 69 11.26 4.24 -10.05
N GLU A 70 10.70 3.14 -9.55
CA GLU A 70 11.42 1.85 -9.48
C GLU A 70 11.19 0.98 -10.70
N VAL A 71 10.06 1.15 -11.37
CA VAL A 71 9.71 0.39 -12.58
C VAL A 71 9.45 1.34 -13.72
N ASP A 72 10.15 1.12 -14.82
CA ASP A 72 9.96 1.92 -16.03
C ASP A 72 8.85 1.29 -16.88
N PRO A 73 7.69 1.94 -17.03
CA PRO A 73 6.59 1.41 -17.84
C PRO A 73 6.94 1.31 -19.33
N GLU A 74 7.95 2.02 -19.82
CA GLU A 74 8.36 1.99 -21.23
C GLU A 74 9.04 0.68 -21.63
N ILE A 75 9.52 -0.11 -20.66
CA ILE A 75 10.17 -1.39 -20.99
C ILE A 75 9.20 -2.55 -21.19
N GLY A 76 7.89 -2.29 -21.11
CA GLY A 76 6.88 -3.29 -21.42
C GLY A 76 6.62 -4.35 -20.36
N LEU A 77 7.16 -4.21 -19.17
CA LEU A 77 6.86 -5.09 -18.05
C LEU A 77 5.54 -4.68 -17.39
N ASP A 78 4.73 -5.64 -16.97
CA ASP A 78 3.63 -5.31 -16.09
C ASP A 78 4.15 -5.02 -14.68
N LYS A 79 3.30 -4.49 -13.81
CA LYS A 79 3.69 -4.05 -12.47
C LYS A 79 4.19 -5.21 -11.61
N ALA A 80 3.51 -6.37 -11.68
CA ALA A 80 3.91 -7.55 -10.93
C ALA A 80 5.29 -8.06 -11.38
N ASP A 81 5.56 -8.06 -12.67
CA ASP A 81 6.87 -8.46 -13.22
C ASP A 81 7.96 -7.48 -12.78
N GLY A 82 7.66 -6.19 -12.75
CA GLY A 82 8.58 -5.17 -12.24
C GLY A 82 8.93 -5.41 -10.79
N PHE A 83 7.95 -5.70 -9.94
CA PHE A 83 8.20 -6.02 -8.53
C PHE A 83 8.94 -7.34 -8.34
N ARG A 84 8.67 -8.35 -9.16
CA ARG A 84 9.45 -9.59 -9.13
C ARG A 84 10.92 -9.34 -9.46
N ALA A 85 11.18 -8.47 -10.43
CA ALA A 85 12.55 -8.08 -10.77
C ALA A 85 13.23 -7.35 -9.61
N LEU A 86 12.54 -6.43 -8.93
CA LEU A 86 13.05 -5.73 -7.74
C LEU A 86 13.38 -6.71 -6.61
N ARG A 87 12.57 -7.73 -6.38
CA ARG A 87 12.81 -8.75 -5.37
C ARG A 87 14.08 -9.58 -5.66
N GLY A 88 14.45 -9.70 -6.92
CA GLY A 88 15.68 -10.37 -7.32
C GLY A 88 16.96 -9.57 -7.03
N THR A 89 16.81 -8.32 -6.60
CA THR A 89 17.93 -7.45 -6.23
C THR A 89 18.00 -7.31 -4.71
N ASP A 90 19.07 -6.74 -4.19
CA ASP A 90 19.23 -6.43 -2.76
C ASP A 90 18.94 -4.96 -2.43
N THR A 91 18.47 -4.20 -3.41
CA THR A 91 18.28 -2.76 -3.30
C THR A 91 17.33 -2.36 -2.15
N PHE A 92 16.28 -3.15 -1.93
CA PHE A 92 15.26 -2.89 -0.93
C PHE A 92 15.21 -3.99 0.15
N ASP A 93 16.35 -4.55 0.53
CA ASP A 93 16.42 -5.53 1.61
C ASP A 93 16.30 -4.84 2.97
N GLY A 94 15.60 -5.48 3.91
CA GLY A 94 15.55 -5.06 5.30
C GLY A 94 14.87 -3.73 5.57
N GLU A 95 13.92 -3.33 4.74
CA GLU A 95 13.21 -2.06 4.92
C GLU A 95 12.24 -2.08 6.10
N SER A 96 12.02 -0.90 6.68
CA SER A 96 10.90 -0.66 7.61
C SER A 96 9.79 0.06 6.87
N VAL A 97 8.56 -0.43 7.01
CA VAL A 97 7.44 0.07 6.19
C VAL A 97 6.18 0.30 7.01
N VAL A 98 5.34 1.18 6.50
CA VAL A 98 3.95 1.38 6.93
C VAL A 98 3.06 0.94 5.77
N VAL A 99 2.09 0.07 6.06
CA VAL A 99 1.12 -0.38 5.05
C VAL A 99 -0.18 0.38 5.21
N VAL A 100 -0.76 0.81 4.10
CA VAL A 100 -1.94 1.67 4.09
C VAL A 100 -3.00 1.10 3.16
N ALA A 101 -4.24 1.04 3.65
CA ALA A 101 -5.41 0.76 2.84
C ALA A 101 -6.37 1.96 2.91
N ALA A 102 -7.04 2.25 1.81
CA ALA A 102 -8.05 3.31 1.73
C ALA A 102 -9.41 2.71 1.39
N GLU A 103 -10.44 3.13 2.10
CA GLU A 103 -11.80 2.65 1.94
C GLU A 103 -12.74 3.84 1.86
N SER A 104 -13.41 4.04 0.72
CA SER A 104 -14.40 5.11 0.57
C SER A 104 -15.82 4.60 0.82
N GLY A 105 -16.68 5.50 1.26
CA GLY A 105 -18.05 5.15 1.61
C GLY A 105 -18.13 4.45 2.97
N ALA A 106 -19.08 3.53 3.13
CA ALA A 106 -19.25 2.79 4.39
C ALA A 106 -18.06 1.85 4.60
N SER A 107 -17.17 2.20 5.53
CA SER A 107 -16.05 1.33 5.93
C SER A 107 -16.56 0.01 6.44
N SER A 108 -15.85 -1.06 6.12
CA SER A 108 -16.21 -2.41 6.55
C SER A 108 -15.13 -3.03 7.42
N VAL A 109 -15.56 -3.91 8.32
CA VAL A 109 -14.63 -4.76 9.09
C VAL A 109 -13.79 -5.62 8.15
N GLY A 110 -14.34 -5.99 6.99
CA GLY A 110 -13.61 -6.73 5.95
C GLY A 110 -12.38 -5.99 5.44
N ALA A 111 -12.42 -4.67 5.36
CA ALA A 111 -11.27 -3.88 4.92
C ALA A 111 -10.08 -4.04 5.88
N VAL A 112 -10.35 -4.11 7.19
CA VAL A 112 -9.32 -4.35 8.20
C VAL A 112 -8.72 -5.74 8.03
N GLY A 113 -9.56 -6.75 7.83
CA GLY A 113 -9.12 -8.13 7.59
C GLY A 113 -8.25 -8.24 6.33
N ASP A 114 -8.66 -7.61 5.25
CA ASP A 114 -7.90 -7.58 4.00
C ASP A 114 -6.52 -6.92 4.21
N LEU A 115 -6.47 -5.81 4.93
CA LEU A 115 -5.20 -5.12 5.22
C LEU A 115 -4.22 -6.04 5.95
N LEU A 116 -4.69 -6.75 6.98
CA LEU A 116 -3.85 -7.67 7.74
C LEU A 116 -3.42 -8.88 6.91
N ALA A 117 -4.32 -9.43 6.10
CA ALA A 117 -4.01 -10.54 5.21
C ALA A 117 -2.97 -10.12 4.15
N HIS A 118 -3.14 -8.96 3.55
CA HIS A 118 -2.22 -8.43 2.56
C HIS A 118 -0.84 -8.13 3.17
N GLN A 119 -0.79 -7.71 4.44
CA GLN A 119 0.47 -7.56 5.16
C GLN A 119 1.24 -8.87 5.22
N LYS A 120 0.55 -9.97 5.50
CA LYS A 120 1.21 -11.29 5.55
C LYS A 120 1.75 -11.72 4.19
N LEU A 121 1.08 -11.38 3.12
CA LEU A 121 1.59 -11.62 1.77
C LEU A 121 2.81 -10.73 1.46
N LEU A 122 2.79 -9.49 1.90
CA LEU A 122 3.94 -8.58 1.75
C LEU A 122 5.15 -9.13 2.51
N GLU A 123 4.97 -9.58 3.74
CA GLU A 123 6.03 -10.15 4.57
C GLU A 123 6.60 -11.44 3.98
N ALA A 124 5.80 -12.20 3.21
CA ALA A 124 6.29 -13.37 2.50
C ALA A 124 7.16 -13.01 1.30
N ASP A 125 6.88 -11.86 0.66
CA ASP A 125 7.63 -11.39 -0.50
C ASP A 125 8.94 -10.71 -0.13
N TRP A 126 8.96 -10.01 1.00
CA TRP A 126 10.07 -9.15 1.42
C TRP A 126 10.47 -9.43 2.86
N ASP A 127 11.73 -9.21 3.19
CA ASP A 127 12.26 -9.29 4.56
C ASP A 127 12.06 -7.96 5.32
N TRP A 128 10.92 -7.34 5.13
CA TRP A 128 10.60 -6.03 5.70
C TRP A 128 9.98 -6.15 7.09
N THR A 129 10.16 -5.10 7.89
CA THR A 129 9.47 -4.93 9.16
C THR A 129 8.31 -3.97 8.97
N VAL A 130 7.09 -4.45 9.20
CA VAL A 130 5.90 -3.60 9.16
C VAL A 130 5.74 -2.92 10.51
N GLU A 131 6.02 -1.62 10.56
CA GLU A 131 5.95 -0.82 11.79
C GLU A 131 4.53 -0.46 12.17
N GLU A 132 3.68 -0.19 11.17
CA GLU A 132 2.34 0.31 11.38
C GLU A 132 1.43 -0.08 10.22
N ARG A 133 0.15 -0.23 10.54
CA ARG A 133 -0.93 -0.45 9.57
C ARG A 133 -1.92 0.66 9.71
N VAL A 134 -2.34 1.24 8.60
CA VAL A 134 -3.26 2.38 8.58
C VAL A 134 -4.44 2.09 7.68
N LEU A 135 -5.64 2.28 8.20
CA LEU A 135 -6.85 2.29 7.40
C LEU A 135 -7.35 3.73 7.28
N VAL A 136 -7.36 4.24 6.06
CA VAL A 136 -7.83 5.59 5.74
C VAL A 136 -9.25 5.52 5.23
N SER A 137 -10.14 6.35 5.77
CA SER A 137 -11.53 6.39 5.34
C SER A 137 -12.10 7.80 5.36
N ASP A 138 -13.23 7.99 4.71
CA ASP A 138 -13.99 9.25 4.71
C ASP A 138 -15.24 9.18 5.59
N THR A 139 -15.47 8.06 6.25
CA THR A 139 -16.65 7.84 7.11
C THR A 139 -16.24 7.30 8.47
N ASP A 140 -17.05 7.57 9.48
CA ASP A 140 -16.89 7.01 10.81
C ASP A 140 -17.72 5.72 10.92
N SER A 141 -17.16 4.73 11.60
CA SER A 141 -17.86 3.50 11.97
C SER A 141 -17.33 3.04 13.31
N ASP A 142 -18.22 2.93 14.30
CA ASP A 142 -17.82 2.46 15.63
C ASP A 142 -17.30 1.03 15.60
N HIS A 143 -17.89 0.18 14.77
CA HIS A 143 -17.43 -1.21 14.62
C HIS A 143 -16.02 -1.27 14.03
N VAL A 144 -15.77 -0.51 12.97
CA VAL A 144 -14.45 -0.47 12.34
C VAL A 144 -13.40 0.12 13.28
N THR A 145 -13.73 1.19 13.98
CA THR A 145 -12.83 1.81 14.96
C THR A 145 -12.47 0.85 16.08
N HIS A 146 -13.45 0.10 16.58
CA HIS A 146 -13.21 -0.91 17.62
C HIS A 146 -12.27 -2.02 17.10
N VAL A 147 -12.56 -2.57 15.94
CA VAL A 147 -11.74 -3.65 15.36
C VAL A 147 -10.33 -3.17 15.06
N CYS A 148 -10.17 -1.96 14.53
CA CYS A 148 -8.86 -1.36 14.31
C CYS A 148 -8.05 -1.27 15.60
N ARG A 149 -8.68 -0.81 16.67
CA ARG A 149 -8.02 -0.73 17.99
C ARG A 149 -7.58 -2.09 18.49
N GLU A 150 -8.45 -3.10 18.40
CA GLU A 150 -8.17 -4.46 18.86
C GLU A 150 -7.05 -5.14 18.05
N LEU A 151 -6.95 -4.81 16.76
CA LEU A 151 -5.97 -5.40 15.85
C LEU A 151 -4.74 -4.52 15.63
N SER A 152 -4.58 -3.46 16.41
CA SER A 152 -3.45 -2.53 16.29
C SER A 152 -3.32 -1.89 14.91
N VAL A 153 -4.47 -1.52 14.33
CA VAL A 153 -4.55 -0.77 13.09
C VAL A 153 -4.93 0.67 13.43
N ARG A 154 -4.20 1.63 12.91
CA ARG A 154 -4.53 3.04 13.07
C ARG A 154 -5.61 3.44 12.07
N ALA A 155 -6.74 3.88 12.58
CA ALA A 155 -7.82 4.40 11.73
C ALA A 155 -7.65 5.92 11.58
N VAL A 156 -7.59 6.39 10.34
CA VAL A 156 -7.46 7.81 10.02
C VAL A 156 -8.62 8.22 9.13
N ARG A 157 -9.33 9.25 9.56
CA ARG A 157 -10.38 9.84 8.74
C ARG A 157 -9.85 11.05 7.99
N VAL A 158 -10.08 11.10 6.69
CA VAL A 158 -9.82 12.26 5.85
C VAL A 158 -11.12 12.75 5.23
N ALA A 159 -11.28 14.05 5.18
CA ALA A 159 -12.52 14.64 4.68
C ALA A 159 -12.52 14.76 3.14
#